data_4c817c34ad75384f20b5a3990fa893b8
#
_entry.id   4c817c34ad75384f20b5a3990fa893b8
#
_cell.length_a   1.000
_cell.length_b   1.000
_cell.length_c   1.000
_cell.angle_alpha   90.00
_cell.angle_beta   90.00
_cell.angle_gamma   90.00
#
_symmetry.space_group_name_H-M   'P 1'
#
loop_
_entity.id
_entity.type
_entity.pdbx_description
1 polymer ?
#
loop_
_entity_poly.entity_id
_entity_poly.type
_entity_poly.pdbx_seq_one_letter_code
_entity_poly.pdbx_strand_id
1 'polypeptide(L)'
;DSLLERQERYLCKKCHKKLPLIDGVLSNRCAKCSKEIDMGKSLCLDCQKNKHVFEQAHGVFKYNDVTGKIIAQLKYFGKTGYVEGIACDMAANTHIIMKKWQPQIIIPVPLHISKLRTRGFNQAGVIADEFAKLYDIACADRILVRTHKTLPQKYFDNVERKRNLQSAFAVNVK
;
A
#
# COMPACT_ATOMS: atom_id res chain seq x y z
N ASP A 1 -1.02 -18.14 -17.24
CA ASP A 1 0.08 -17.18 -17.11
C ASP A 1 0.58 -17.16 -15.68
N SER A 2 1.83 -17.50 -15.46
CA SER A 2 2.46 -17.41 -14.13
C SER A 2 2.60 -15.94 -13.71
N LEU A 3 2.71 -15.67 -12.40
CA LEU A 3 2.99 -14.32 -11.89
C LEU A 3 4.28 -13.75 -12.49
N LEU A 4 5.29 -14.59 -12.74
CA LEU A 4 6.56 -14.20 -13.35
C LEU A 4 6.39 -13.74 -14.79
N GLU A 5 5.60 -14.43 -15.61
CA GLU A 5 5.32 -14.03 -17.00
C GLU A 5 4.53 -12.71 -17.05
N ARG A 6 3.64 -12.46 -16.09
CA ARG A 6 2.93 -11.18 -15.96
C ARG A 6 3.88 -10.05 -15.57
N GLN A 7 4.79 -10.27 -14.59
CA GLN A 7 5.80 -9.27 -14.21
C GLN A 7 6.68 -8.84 -15.40
N GLU A 8 7.16 -9.79 -16.21
CA GLU A 8 8.04 -9.52 -17.35
C GLU A 8 7.36 -8.70 -18.46
N ARG A 9 6.03 -8.69 -18.55
CA ARG A 9 5.28 -7.86 -19.51
C ARG A 9 5.29 -6.37 -19.16
N TYR A 10 5.36 -6.02 -17.87
CA TYR A 10 5.22 -4.63 -17.42
C TYR A 10 6.52 -3.98 -16.98
N LEU A 11 7.49 -4.76 -16.55
CA LEU A 11 8.80 -4.27 -16.14
C LEU A 11 9.89 -5.18 -16.71
N CYS A 12 10.77 -4.61 -17.54
CA CYS A 12 11.94 -5.36 -17.99
C CYS A 12 12.81 -5.77 -16.79
N LYS A 13 13.54 -6.89 -16.92
CA LYS A 13 14.41 -7.43 -15.85
C LYS A 13 15.38 -6.39 -15.24
N LYS A 14 15.89 -5.45 -16.06
CA LYS A 14 16.77 -4.36 -15.60
C LYS A 14 16.03 -3.35 -14.70
N CYS A 15 14.79 -3.00 -15.04
CA CYS A 15 13.98 -2.09 -14.22
C CYS A 15 13.49 -2.78 -12.95
N HIS A 16 13.07 -4.03 -13.04
CA HIS A 16 12.62 -4.82 -11.89
C HIS A 16 13.71 -4.96 -10.82
N LYS A 17 14.97 -5.24 -11.22
CA LYS A 17 16.13 -5.30 -10.30
C LYS A 17 16.40 -4.00 -9.55
N LYS A 18 15.90 -2.86 -10.03
CA LYS A 18 16.03 -1.55 -9.35
C LYS A 18 14.91 -1.26 -8.36
N LEU A 19 13.85 -2.06 -8.36
CA LEU A 19 12.78 -1.90 -7.38
C LEU A 19 13.31 -2.28 -6.00
N PRO A 20 13.15 -1.40 -5.01
CA PRO A 20 13.60 -1.67 -3.64
C PRO A 20 12.59 -2.57 -2.93
N LEU A 21 12.42 -3.79 -3.45
CA LEU A 21 11.61 -4.80 -2.81
C LEU A 21 12.15 -5.08 -1.41
N ILE A 22 11.25 -5.29 -0.51
CA ILE A 22 11.57 -5.64 0.86
C ILE A 22 11.70 -7.16 0.89
N ASP A 23 12.91 -7.64 1.13
CA ASP A 23 13.16 -9.07 1.30
C ASP A 23 12.41 -9.57 2.54
N GLY A 24 11.36 -10.37 2.31
CA GLY A 24 10.48 -10.86 3.38
C GLY A 24 11.13 -11.87 4.31
N VAL A 25 12.27 -12.47 3.91
CA VAL A 25 12.92 -13.55 4.65
C VAL A 25 14.08 -13.05 5.51
N LEU A 26 14.77 -11.99 5.09
CA LEU A 26 16.05 -11.57 5.69
C LEU A 26 15.98 -10.27 6.49
N SER A 27 14.84 -9.61 6.55
CA SER A 27 14.78 -8.31 7.22
C SER A 27 14.29 -8.42 8.65
N ASN A 28 15.07 -7.87 9.57
CA ASN A 28 14.63 -7.59 10.92
C ASN A 28 13.47 -6.59 10.87
N ARG A 29 12.24 -7.06 11.05
CA ARG A 29 11.05 -6.26 10.93
C ARG A 29 10.15 -6.37 12.14
N CYS A 30 9.53 -5.25 12.46
CA CYS A 30 8.49 -5.21 13.45
C CYS A 30 7.35 -6.16 13.05
N ALA A 31 7.06 -7.13 13.90
CA ALA A 31 6.01 -8.14 13.67
C ALA A 31 4.62 -7.52 13.49
N LYS A 32 4.39 -6.31 14.03
CA LYS A 32 3.11 -5.60 13.92
C LYS A 32 3.00 -4.71 12.69
N CYS A 33 3.97 -3.83 12.43
CA CYS A 33 3.85 -2.79 11.40
C CYS A 33 4.82 -2.92 10.22
N SER A 34 5.66 -3.97 10.21
CA SER A 34 6.66 -4.24 9.16
C SER A 34 7.76 -3.16 9.03
N LYS A 35 7.88 -2.23 9.98
CA LYS A 35 9.00 -1.27 10.00
C LYS A 35 10.31 -2.01 10.25
N GLU A 36 11.39 -1.60 9.56
CA GLU A 36 12.74 -2.10 9.80
C GLU A 36 13.20 -1.79 11.24
N ILE A 37 13.78 -2.77 11.91
CA ILE A 37 14.21 -2.70 13.32
C ILE A 37 15.58 -3.36 13.49
N ASP A 38 16.24 -3.08 14.61
CA ASP A 38 17.51 -3.72 14.94
C ASP A 38 17.36 -5.23 15.15
N MET A 39 18.46 -5.96 14.98
CA MET A 39 18.52 -7.40 15.24
C MET A 39 18.11 -7.72 16.67
N GLY A 40 17.39 -8.83 16.83
CA GLY A 40 16.97 -9.32 18.15
C GLY A 40 15.72 -8.64 18.74
N LYS A 41 15.16 -7.63 18.08
CA LYS A 41 13.88 -7.02 18.46
C LYS A 41 12.72 -7.62 17.67
N SER A 42 11.56 -7.79 18.32
CA SER A 42 10.33 -8.24 17.66
C SER A 42 9.41 -7.08 17.26
N LEU A 43 9.45 -5.96 17.98
CA LEU A 43 8.61 -4.78 17.77
C LEU A 43 9.44 -3.51 17.68
N CYS A 44 9.01 -2.55 16.86
CA CYS A 44 9.59 -1.21 16.84
C CYS A 44 9.13 -0.41 18.08
N LEU A 45 9.85 0.67 18.41
CA LEU A 45 9.56 1.53 19.56
C LEU A 45 8.13 2.09 19.55
N ASP A 46 7.60 2.41 18.37
CA ASP A 46 6.23 2.91 18.25
C ASP A 46 5.21 1.83 18.61
N CYS A 47 5.36 0.61 18.07
CA CYS A 47 4.46 -0.51 18.39
C CYS A 47 4.60 -1.05 19.82
N GLN A 48 5.72 -0.78 20.49
CA GLN A 48 5.89 -1.06 21.91
C GLN A 48 5.14 -0.04 22.79
N LYS A 49 5.22 1.25 22.40
CA LYS A 49 4.66 2.35 23.19
C LYS A 49 3.18 2.61 22.91
N ASN A 50 2.73 2.38 21.68
CA ASN A 50 1.39 2.72 21.23
C ASN A 50 0.58 1.48 20.88
N LYS A 51 -0.66 1.43 21.36
CA LYS A 51 -1.63 0.41 20.96
C LYS A 51 -2.23 0.81 19.60
N HIS A 52 -1.99 -0.01 18.57
CA HIS A 52 -2.59 0.16 17.24
C HIS A 52 -3.83 -0.72 17.10
N VAL A 53 -4.85 -0.21 16.42
CA VAL A 53 -6.13 -0.93 16.21
C VAL A 53 -6.05 -1.98 15.11
N PHE A 54 -5.08 -1.88 14.19
CA PHE A 54 -4.86 -2.88 13.15
C PHE A 54 -4.15 -4.11 13.73
N GLU A 55 -4.46 -5.28 13.19
CA GLU A 55 -3.86 -6.54 13.63
C GLU A 55 -2.41 -6.63 13.18
N GLN A 56 -2.15 -6.50 11.90
CA GLN A 56 -0.82 -6.54 11.31
C GLN A 56 -0.75 -5.67 10.06
N ALA A 57 0.41 -5.12 9.75
CA ALA A 57 0.70 -4.46 8.48
C ALA A 57 1.91 -5.10 7.82
N HIS A 58 1.94 -5.08 6.48
CA HIS A 58 3.06 -5.58 5.69
C HIS A 58 3.46 -4.57 4.63
N GLY A 59 4.76 -4.31 4.50
CA GLY A 59 5.32 -3.45 3.45
C GLY A 59 6.01 -4.30 2.39
N VAL A 60 5.78 -4.00 1.12
CA VAL A 60 6.41 -4.71 -0.01
C VAL A 60 7.59 -3.93 -0.58
N PHE A 61 7.51 -2.61 -0.60
CA PHE A 61 8.56 -1.75 -1.15
C PHE A 61 9.13 -0.81 -0.09
N LYS A 62 10.44 -0.60 -0.10
CA LYS A 62 11.05 0.53 0.61
C LYS A 62 10.71 1.82 -0.12
N TYR A 63 10.41 2.88 0.63
CA TYR A 63 10.22 4.20 0.04
C TYR A 63 11.60 4.85 -0.20
N ASN A 64 11.93 5.03 -1.46
CA ASN A 64 13.15 5.73 -1.92
C ASN A 64 12.85 6.55 -3.17
N ASP A 65 13.88 7.09 -3.82
CA ASP A 65 13.73 7.91 -5.03
C ASP A 65 13.07 7.15 -6.19
N VAL A 66 13.33 5.85 -6.32
CA VAL A 66 12.73 5.02 -7.38
C VAL A 66 11.23 4.86 -7.17
N THR A 67 10.83 4.38 -5.98
CA THR A 67 9.40 4.23 -5.64
C THR A 67 8.68 5.57 -5.58
N GLY A 68 9.36 6.62 -5.10
CA GLY A 68 8.85 7.99 -5.10
C GLY A 68 8.52 8.48 -6.49
N LYS A 69 9.40 8.26 -7.47
CA LYS A 69 9.18 8.60 -8.89
C LYS A 69 8.03 7.80 -9.50
N ILE A 70 7.94 6.48 -9.26
CA ILE A 70 6.85 5.63 -9.74
C ILE A 70 5.50 6.14 -9.21
N ILE A 71 5.42 6.39 -7.91
CA ILE A 71 4.21 6.92 -7.27
C ILE A 71 3.86 8.31 -7.81
N ALA A 72 4.84 9.17 -8.09
CA ALA A 72 4.61 10.48 -8.68
C ALA A 72 4.09 10.36 -10.13
N GLN A 73 4.67 9.49 -10.95
CA GLN A 73 4.18 9.22 -12.31
C GLN A 73 2.73 8.73 -12.30
N LEU A 74 2.39 7.83 -11.39
CA LEU A 74 1.03 7.35 -11.21
C LEU A 74 0.10 8.49 -10.74
N LYS A 75 0.52 9.29 -9.75
CA LYS A 75 -0.32 10.35 -9.16
C LYS A 75 -0.58 11.54 -10.06
N TYR A 76 0.39 11.97 -10.82
CA TYR A 76 0.35 13.26 -11.52
C TYR A 76 0.28 13.15 -13.05
N PHE A 77 0.67 12.01 -13.58
CA PHE A 77 0.73 11.80 -15.03
C PHE A 77 -0.18 10.66 -15.52
N GLY A 78 -0.95 10.04 -14.63
CA GLY A 78 -1.92 9.00 -14.97
C GLY A 78 -1.30 7.75 -15.62
N LYS A 79 0.00 7.52 -15.43
CA LYS A 79 0.70 6.37 -16.01
C LYS A 79 0.33 5.08 -15.27
N THR A 80 -0.80 4.50 -15.62
CA THR A 80 -1.33 3.27 -15.00
C THR A 80 -0.62 2.00 -15.48
N GLY A 81 0.20 2.04 -16.52
CA GLY A 81 0.94 0.88 -17.03
C GLY A 81 1.88 0.20 -16.01
N TYR A 82 2.20 0.86 -14.89
CA TYR A 82 2.98 0.26 -13.81
C TYR A 82 2.14 -0.54 -12.80
N VAL A 83 0.81 -0.36 -12.81
CA VAL A 83 -0.08 -0.86 -11.75
C VAL A 83 -0.08 -2.36 -11.69
N GLU A 84 -0.18 -3.01 -12.84
CA GLU A 84 -0.21 -4.47 -12.92
C GLU A 84 1.12 -5.08 -12.48
N GLY A 85 2.26 -4.49 -12.90
CA GLY A 85 3.58 -4.90 -12.41
C GLY A 85 3.73 -4.75 -10.90
N ILE A 86 3.26 -3.63 -10.32
CA ILE A 86 3.25 -3.40 -8.87
C ILE A 86 2.38 -4.45 -8.17
N ALA A 87 1.19 -4.75 -8.69
CA ALA A 87 0.29 -5.75 -8.13
C ALA A 87 0.90 -7.15 -8.18
N CYS A 88 1.57 -7.52 -9.26
CA CYS A 88 2.30 -8.78 -9.38
C CYS A 88 3.45 -8.88 -8.36
N ASP A 89 4.25 -7.83 -8.21
CA ASP A 89 5.32 -7.77 -7.20
C ASP A 89 4.75 -7.86 -5.77
N MET A 90 3.65 -7.18 -5.50
CA MET A 90 2.94 -7.31 -4.23
C MET A 90 2.49 -8.75 -4.00
N ALA A 91 1.86 -9.38 -4.98
CA ALA A 91 1.38 -10.75 -4.86
C ALA A 91 2.51 -11.74 -4.61
N ALA A 92 3.61 -11.64 -5.36
CA ALA A 92 4.78 -12.50 -5.19
C ALA A 92 5.39 -12.40 -3.78
N ASN A 93 5.39 -11.18 -3.20
CA ASN A 93 6.01 -10.92 -1.90
C ASN A 93 5.05 -11.06 -0.71
N THR A 94 3.75 -11.25 -0.94
CA THR A 94 2.75 -11.36 0.13
C THR A 94 2.03 -12.70 0.18
N HIS A 95 2.35 -13.66 -0.68
CA HIS A 95 1.58 -14.91 -0.80
C HIS A 95 1.48 -15.70 0.53
N ILE A 96 2.55 -15.76 1.33
CA ILE A 96 2.54 -16.42 2.65
C ILE A 96 1.61 -15.67 3.61
N ILE A 97 1.67 -14.33 3.59
CA ILE A 97 0.84 -13.48 4.45
C ILE A 97 -0.63 -13.56 4.05
N MET A 98 -0.92 -13.56 2.75
CA MET A 98 -2.29 -13.71 2.25
C MET A 98 -2.90 -15.05 2.65
N LYS A 99 -2.12 -16.15 2.60
CA LYS A 99 -2.55 -17.45 3.13
C LYS A 99 -2.82 -17.43 4.63
N LYS A 100 -2.01 -16.69 5.40
CA LYS A 100 -2.17 -16.56 6.86
C LYS A 100 -3.37 -15.68 7.22
N TRP A 101 -3.53 -14.54 6.54
CA TRP A 101 -4.57 -13.56 6.87
C TRP A 101 -5.95 -13.96 6.33
N GLN A 102 -6.01 -14.66 5.19
CA GLN A 102 -7.25 -15.05 4.50
C GLN A 102 -8.25 -13.87 4.41
N PRO A 103 -7.83 -12.73 3.84
CA PRO A 103 -8.71 -11.57 3.79
C PRO A 103 -9.93 -11.85 2.93
N GLN A 104 -11.10 -11.45 3.42
CA GLN A 104 -12.37 -11.61 2.70
C GLN A 104 -12.61 -10.45 1.73
N ILE A 105 -11.99 -9.30 1.98
CA ILE A 105 -12.20 -8.08 1.20
C ILE A 105 -10.95 -7.20 1.23
N ILE A 106 -10.71 -6.51 0.13
CA ILE A 106 -9.66 -5.49 0.01
C ILE A 106 -10.31 -4.12 -0.07
N ILE A 107 -9.92 -3.21 0.81
CA ILE A 107 -10.48 -1.85 0.87
C ILE A 107 -9.34 -0.86 0.62
N PRO A 108 -9.30 -0.18 -0.53
CA PRO A 108 -8.30 0.84 -0.81
C PRO A 108 -8.54 2.11 0.00
N VAL A 109 -7.46 2.75 0.45
CA VAL A 109 -7.57 4.06 1.11
C VAL A 109 -8.09 5.09 0.11
N PRO A 110 -9.23 5.78 0.41
CA PRO A 110 -9.87 6.68 -0.55
C PRO A 110 -9.18 8.04 -0.63
N LEU A 111 -9.33 8.67 -1.78
CA LEU A 111 -9.07 10.09 -1.98
C LEU A 111 -10.30 10.93 -1.61
N HIS A 112 -10.05 12.18 -1.17
CA HIS A 112 -11.14 13.16 -1.10
C HIS A 112 -11.65 13.48 -2.51
N ILE A 113 -12.96 13.73 -2.65
CA ILE A 113 -13.62 13.94 -3.95
C ILE A 113 -12.95 15.02 -4.80
N SER A 114 -12.45 16.10 -4.20
CA SER A 114 -11.74 17.16 -4.94
C SER A 114 -10.48 16.65 -5.62
N LYS A 115 -9.72 15.77 -4.96
CA LYS A 115 -8.53 15.15 -5.55
C LYS A 115 -8.89 14.10 -6.59
N LEU A 116 -9.98 13.37 -6.38
CA LEU A 116 -10.48 12.40 -7.34
C LEU A 116 -10.91 13.08 -8.64
N ARG A 117 -11.64 14.21 -8.57
CA ARG A 117 -12.03 15.00 -9.73
C ARG A 117 -10.83 15.54 -10.52
N THR A 118 -9.80 16.03 -9.83
CA THR A 118 -8.59 16.57 -10.51
C THR A 118 -7.74 15.47 -11.12
N ARG A 119 -7.69 14.28 -10.51
CA ARG A 119 -6.79 13.19 -10.91
C ARG A 119 -7.44 12.16 -11.83
N GLY A 120 -8.78 12.05 -11.78
CA GLY A 120 -9.58 11.08 -12.51
C GLY A 120 -9.69 9.70 -11.87
N PHE A 121 -8.78 9.32 -10.99
CA PHE A 121 -8.76 7.99 -10.35
C PHE A 121 -8.10 8.00 -8.96
N ASN A 122 -8.34 6.92 -8.19
CA ASN A 122 -7.65 6.65 -6.92
C ASN A 122 -6.51 5.65 -7.15
N GLN A 123 -5.25 6.04 -6.88
CA GLN A 123 -4.08 5.18 -7.08
C GLN A 123 -4.15 3.91 -6.24
N ALA A 124 -4.57 4.04 -4.97
CA ALA A 124 -4.74 2.90 -4.10
C ALA A 124 -5.85 1.97 -4.63
N GLY A 125 -6.90 2.54 -5.24
CA GLY A 125 -7.99 1.79 -5.84
C GLY A 125 -7.52 0.95 -7.02
N VAL A 126 -6.83 1.54 -7.99
CA VAL A 126 -6.37 0.79 -9.17
C VAL A 126 -5.34 -0.30 -8.82
N ILE A 127 -4.47 -0.05 -7.83
CA ILE A 127 -3.53 -1.08 -7.36
C ILE A 127 -4.28 -2.18 -6.61
N ALA A 128 -5.22 -1.83 -5.75
CA ALA A 128 -6.02 -2.78 -4.98
C ALA A 128 -6.87 -3.67 -5.89
N ASP A 129 -7.45 -3.11 -6.94
CA ASP A 129 -8.25 -3.85 -7.91
C ASP A 129 -7.42 -4.90 -8.65
N GLU A 130 -6.24 -4.51 -9.18
CA GLU A 130 -5.35 -5.47 -9.84
C GLU A 130 -4.81 -6.54 -8.87
N PHE A 131 -4.48 -6.14 -7.64
CA PHE A 131 -4.03 -7.08 -6.61
C PHE A 131 -5.15 -8.06 -6.19
N ALA A 132 -6.38 -7.57 -6.07
CA ALA A 132 -7.56 -8.36 -5.74
C ALA A 132 -7.85 -9.45 -6.79
N LYS A 133 -7.73 -9.11 -8.08
CA LYS A 133 -7.87 -10.05 -9.20
C LYS A 133 -6.88 -11.22 -9.13
N LEU A 134 -5.65 -10.98 -8.64
CA LEU A 134 -4.63 -12.03 -8.52
C LEU A 134 -4.94 -13.07 -7.45
N TYR A 135 -5.78 -12.72 -6.47
CA TYR A 135 -6.17 -13.59 -5.35
C TYR A 135 -7.65 -14.00 -5.37
N ASP A 136 -8.41 -13.56 -6.38
CA ASP A 136 -9.87 -13.75 -6.45
C ASP A 136 -10.59 -13.24 -5.18
N ILE A 137 -10.21 -12.06 -4.72
CA ILE A 137 -10.77 -11.41 -3.53
C ILE A 137 -11.59 -10.18 -3.97
N ALA A 138 -12.72 -9.94 -3.32
CA ALA A 138 -13.52 -8.75 -3.59
C ALA A 138 -12.75 -7.46 -3.26
N CYS A 139 -12.76 -6.49 -4.18
CA CYS A 139 -12.25 -5.13 -3.95
C CYS A 139 -13.42 -4.16 -3.76
N ALA A 140 -13.49 -3.48 -2.62
CA ALA A 140 -14.60 -2.60 -2.27
C ALA A 140 -14.10 -1.17 -2.07
N ASP A 141 -14.12 -0.40 -3.13
CA ASP A 141 -13.65 0.99 -3.19
C ASP A 141 -14.64 2.01 -2.60
N ARG A 142 -15.89 1.60 -2.31
CA ARG A 142 -16.96 2.46 -1.82
C ARG A 142 -17.29 2.31 -0.32
N ILE A 143 -16.75 1.28 0.33
CA ILE A 143 -17.00 1.04 1.76
C ILE A 143 -16.33 2.12 2.61
N LEU A 144 -15.06 2.43 2.36
CA LEU A 144 -14.36 3.50 3.06
C LEU A 144 -14.41 4.77 2.22
N VAL A 145 -14.93 5.85 2.79
CA VAL A 145 -15.03 7.14 2.11
C VAL A 145 -14.26 8.22 2.87
N ARG A 146 -13.68 9.17 2.14
CA ARG A 146 -12.98 10.31 2.72
C ARG A 146 -13.91 11.51 2.72
N THR A 147 -14.38 11.88 3.90
CA THR A 147 -15.39 12.92 4.11
C THR A 147 -14.81 14.32 4.10
N HIS A 148 -13.57 14.50 4.55
CA HIS A 148 -12.95 15.81 4.69
C HIS A 148 -11.68 15.96 3.87
N LYS A 149 -11.51 17.16 3.29
CA LYS A 149 -10.25 17.56 2.65
C LYS A 149 -9.22 17.83 3.74
N THR A 150 -8.11 17.11 3.72
CA THR A 150 -7.01 17.29 4.67
C THR A 150 -5.76 17.80 3.97
N LEU A 151 -4.89 18.47 4.71
CA LEU A 151 -3.59 18.88 4.21
C LEU A 151 -2.67 17.68 3.93
N PRO A 152 -1.66 17.83 3.05
CA PRO A 152 -0.73 16.74 2.75
C PRO A 152 0.05 16.29 3.98
N GLN A 153 0.03 15.00 4.27
CA GLN A 153 0.66 14.40 5.46
C GLN A 153 2.19 14.61 5.54
N LYS A 154 2.85 14.93 4.42
CA LYS A 154 4.30 15.17 4.37
C LYS A 154 4.76 16.38 5.16
N TYR A 155 3.86 17.30 5.52
CA TYR A 155 4.18 18.52 6.25
C TYR A 155 4.05 18.38 7.78
N PHE A 156 3.64 17.20 8.26
CA PHE A 156 3.25 16.97 9.64
C PHE A 156 4.13 15.93 10.32
N ASP A 157 4.32 16.11 11.63
CA ASP A 157 4.82 15.07 12.52
C ASP A 157 3.75 13.99 12.82
N ASN A 158 4.08 13.01 13.66
CA ASN A 158 3.17 11.90 13.96
C ASN A 158 1.90 12.33 14.72
N VAL A 159 2.01 13.32 15.61
CA VAL A 159 0.86 13.83 16.39
C VAL A 159 -0.05 14.64 15.50
N GLU A 160 0.52 15.53 14.71
CA GLU A 160 -0.21 16.36 13.74
C GLU A 160 -0.88 15.52 12.66
N ARG A 161 -0.21 14.46 12.15
CA ARG A 161 -0.82 13.50 11.20
C ARG A 161 -2.08 12.87 11.77
N LYS A 162 -2.04 12.46 13.04
CA LYS A 162 -3.21 11.87 13.71
C LYS A 162 -4.35 12.89 13.81
N ARG A 163 -4.07 14.12 14.21
CA ARG A 163 -5.05 15.21 14.28
C ARG A 163 -5.64 15.54 12.90
N ASN A 164 -4.77 15.68 11.88
CA ASN A 164 -5.19 16.00 10.51
C ASN A 164 -6.06 14.91 9.86
N LEU A 165 -5.94 13.65 10.30
CA LEU A 165 -6.76 12.54 9.83
C LEU A 165 -7.96 12.23 10.71
N GLN A 166 -8.07 12.87 11.86
CA GLN A 166 -9.21 12.66 12.76
C GLN A 166 -10.52 12.99 12.02
N SER A 167 -11.46 12.05 12.06
CA SER A 167 -12.76 12.15 11.37
C SER A 167 -12.70 12.33 9.84
N ALA A 168 -11.51 12.16 9.22
CA ALA A 168 -11.36 12.31 7.77
C ALA A 168 -11.98 11.16 6.96
N PHE A 169 -12.32 10.06 7.61
CA PHE A 169 -12.87 8.86 6.98
C PHE A 169 -14.17 8.45 7.66
N ALA A 170 -15.05 7.86 6.86
CA ALA A 170 -16.28 7.22 7.33
C ALA A 170 -16.50 5.90 6.59
N VAL A 171 -17.22 4.98 7.24
CA VAL A 171 -17.70 3.75 6.61
C VAL A 171 -19.07 4.00 6.00
N ASN A 172 -19.20 3.66 4.73
CA ASN A 172 -20.47 3.71 4.02
C ASN A 172 -21.13 2.33 4.10
N VAL A 173 -22.21 2.23 4.86
CA VAL A 173 -22.98 0.99 5.14
C VAL A 173 -24.21 0.83 4.25
N LYS A 174 -24.21 1.44 3.06
CA LYS A 174 -25.32 1.25 2.12
C LYS A 174 -25.17 0.00 1.31
#